data_61af6ed8d8d076d86760766fbfb1c37e
#
_entry.id   61af6ed8d8d076d86760766fbfb1c37e
#
_cell.length_a   1.000
_cell.length_b   1.000
_cell.length_c   1.000
_cell.angle_alpha   90.00
_cell.angle_beta   90.00
_cell.angle_gamma   90.00
#
_symmetry.space_group_name_H-M   'P 1'
#
loop_
_entity.id
_entity.type
_entity.pdbx_description
1 polymer ?
#
loop_
_entity_poly.entity_id
_entity_poly.type
_entity_poly.pdbx_seq_one_letter_code
_entity_poly.pdbx_strand_id
1 'polypeptide(L)'
;MLFRSQRRAALVAMQQLREFEPRLVGPVLSGTATQHSEVQLHLFADCAESVALKLIDHGIAHEVTERRVRMSPERVLAYPGLRFAIDDQAIDVTVFPMDGIRQAPVSPVDGRPMRRANTVEVEALLEGEPAPFSEDT
;
A
#
# COMPACT_ATOMS: atom_id res chain seq x y z
N MET A 1 8.03 10.61 -12.74
CA MET A 1 9.05 10.59 -11.88
C MET A 1 8.68 10.43 -10.45
N LEU A 2 7.71 11.22 -9.93
CA LEU A 2 7.27 11.06 -8.55
C LEU A 2 6.69 9.68 -8.32
N PHE A 3 5.88 9.20 -9.26
CA PHE A 3 5.25 7.88 -9.12
C PHE A 3 6.27 6.76 -9.10
N ARG A 4 7.36 6.91 -9.84
CA ARG A 4 8.37 5.87 -9.90
C ARG A 4 9.04 5.68 -8.54
N SER A 5 9.43 6.76 -7.87
CA SER A 5 10.03 6.68 -6.54
C SER A 5 9.06 6.09 -5.52
N GLN A 6 7.81 6.57 -5.56
CA GLN A 6 6.78 6.09 -4.64
C GLN A 6 6.43 4.62 -4.92
N ARG A 7 6.31 4.24 -6.19
CA ARG A 7 6.04 2.85 -6.55
C ARG A 7 7.21 1.93 -6.21
N ARG A 8 8.45 2.44 -6.33
CA ARG A 8 9.62 1.66 -5.94
C ARG A 8 9.63 1.43 -4.43
N ALA A 9 9.33 2.46 -3.64
CA ALA A 9 9.21 2.32 -2.19
C ALA A 9 8.10 1.34 -1.84
N ALA A 10 6.97 1.42 -2.55
CA ALA A 10 5.87 0.48 -2.36
C ALA A 10 6.33 -0.95 -2.60
N LEU A 11 7.07 -1.18 -3.68
CA LEU A 11 7.55 -2.51 -4.01
C LEU A 11 8.49 -3.05 -2.94
N VAL A 12 9.41 -2.22 -2.44
CA VAL A 12 10.31 -2.62 -1.35
C VAL A 12 9.49 -3.04 -0.13
N ALA A 13 8.51 -2.22 0.27
CA ALA A 13 7.67 -2.55 1.42
C ALA A 13 6.88 -3.84 1.18
N MET A 14 6.34 -4.02 -0.02
CA MET A 14 5.57 -5.22 -0.36
C MET A 14 6.43 -6.48 -0.30
N GLN A 15 7.68 -6.38 -0.74
CA GLN A 15 8.61 -7.51 -0.68
C GLN A 15 8.97 -7.86 0.77
N GLN A 16 9.16 -6.84 1.62
CA GLN A 16 9.44 -7.04 3.04
C GLN A 16 8.26 -7.71 3.75
N LEU A 17 7.05 -7.43 3.30
CA LEU A 17 5.81 -7.89 3.95
C LEU A 17 5.06 -8.92 3.11
N ARG A 18 5.76 -9.62 2.23
CA ARG A 18 5.15 -10.53 1.25
C ARG A 18 4.26 -11.61 1.86
N GLU A 19 4.55 -12.03 3.07
CA GLU A 19 3.76 -13.09 3.72
C GLU A 19 2.36 -12.64 4.07
N PHE A 20 2.09 -11.34 4.04
CA PHE A 20 0.78 -10.76 4.36
C PHE A 20 -0.01 -10.39 3.11
N GLU A 21 0.34 -10.93 1.96
CA GLU A 21 -0.39 -10.72 0.69
C GLU A 21 -0.60 -9.24 0.37
N PRO A 22 0.47 -8.44 0.29
CA PRO A 22 0.31 -6.98 0.16
C PRO A 22 -0.32 -6.58 -1.16
N ARG A 23 -1.09 -5.48 -1.10
CA ARG A 23 -1.72 -4.88 -2.27
C ARG A 23 -1.49 -3.38 -2.24
N LEU A 24 -1.07 -2.82 -3.36
CA LEU A 24 -0.95 -1.37 -3.52
C LEU A 24 -2.30 -0.82 -3.93
N VAL A 25 -2.70 0.27 -3.28
CA VAL A 25 -3.97 0.95 -3.58
C VAL A 25 -3.73 2.45 -3.65
N GLY A 26 -4.78 3.19 -4.00
CA GLY A 26 -4.80 4.64 -3.91
C GLY A 26 -4.05 5.35 -5.02
N PRO A 27 -3.71 6.63 -4.79
CA PRO A 27 -3.16 7.50 -5.85
C PRO A 27 -1.85 7.02 -6.44
N VAL A 28 -0.98 6.37 -5.65
CA VAL A 28 0.29 5.86 -6.17
C VAL A 28 0.04 4.75 -7.19
N LEU A 29 -0.98 3.92 -6.95
CA LEU A 29 -1.37 2.90 -7.92
C LEU A 29 -2.00 3.53 -9.16
N SER A 30 -2.96 4.43 -8.97
CA SER A 30 -3.75 4.98 -10.08
C SER A 30 -3.00 6.02 -10.90
N GLY A 31 -1.87 6.52 -10.40
CA GLY A 31 -1.09 7.52 -11.13
C GLY A 31 -1.55 8.95 -10.88
N THR A 32 -2.35 9.18 -9.85
CA THR A 32 -2.83 10.52 -9.50
C THR A 32 -2.10 11.10 -8.28
N ALA A 33 -1.03 10.44 -7.84
CA ALA A 33 -0.28 10.88 -6.67
C ALA A 33 0.46 12.18 -6.92
N THR A 34 0.70 12.92 -5.83
CA THR A 34 1.59 14.07 -5.82
C THR A 34 2.80 13.70 -4.96
N GLN A 35 3.76 14.62 -4.87
CA GLN A 35 4.94 14.40 -4.02
C GLN A 35 4.58 14.27 -2.54
N HIS A 36 3.38 14.71 -2.15
CA HIS A 36 2.92 14.63 -0.76
C HIS A 36 2.03 13.42 -0.50
N SER A 37 1.73 12.63 -1.52
CA SER A 37 0.90 11.44 -1.34
C SER A 37 1.69 10.34 -0.63
N GLU A 38 1.02 9.67 0.31
CA GLU A 38 1.59 8.49 0.96
C GLU A 38 1.34 7.27 0.07
N VAL A 39 2.25 6.31 0.17
CA VAL A 39 2.03 4.99 -0.42
C VAL A 39 1.02 4.27 0.47
N GLN A 40 -0.06 3.78 -0.11
CA GLN A 40 -1.11 3.08 0.64
C GLN A 40 -1.09 1.61 0.31
N LEU A 41 -0.95 0.77 1.33
CA LEU A 41 -0.94 -0.68 1.18
C LEU A 41 -2.04 -1.30 2.00
N HIS A 42 -2.62 -2.37 1.47
CA HIS A 42 -3.51 -3.26 2.21
C HIS A 42 -2.77 -4.56 2.48
N LEU A 43 -2.80 -5.00 3.72
CA LEU A 43 -2.23 -6.28 4.14
C LEU A 43 -3.33 -7.13 4.75
N PHE A 44 -3.11 -8.44 4.80
CA PHE A 44 -4.07 -9.40 5.31
C PHE A 44 -3.38 -10.29 6.31
N ALA A 45 -3.85 -10.28 7.55
CA ALA A 45 -3.21 -10.99 8.65
C ALA A 45 -4.24 -11.33 9.72
N ASP A 46 -3.92 -12.32 10.55
CA ASP A 46 -4.77 -12.65 11.69
C ASP A 46 -4.82 -11.51 12.69
N CYS A 47 -3.70 -10.79 12.85
CA CYS A 47 -3.65 -9.64 13.74
C CYS A 47 -2.55 -8.69 13.28
N ALA A 48 -2.69 -7.41 13.67
CA ALA A 48 -1.73 -6.39 13.31
C ALA A 48 -0.38 -6.60 13.97
N GLU A 49 -0.37 -7.26 15.13
CA GLU A 49 0.88 -7.54 15.85
C GLU A 49 1.85 -8.37 15.04
N SER A 50 1.35 -9.28 14.22
CA SER A 50 2.21 -10.07 13.34
C SER A 50 2.98 -9.18 12.35
N VAL A 51 2.29 -8.18 11.82
CA VAL A 51 2.92 -7.23 10.90
C VAL A 51 3.94 -6.37 11.64
N ALA A 52 3.57 -5.89 12.82
CA ALA A 52 4.47 -5.06 13.64
C ALA A 52 5.75 -5.83 13.98
N LEU A 53 5.64 -7.10 14.33
CA LEU A 53 6.80 -7.93 14.64
C LEU A 53 7.72 -8.08 13.41
N LYS A 54 7.12 -8.22 12.23
CA LYS A 54 7.93 -8.31 11.01
C LYS A 54 8.69 -7.02 10.76
N LEU A 55 8.06 -5.87 10.97
CA LEU A 55 8.74 -4.58 10.82
C LEU A 55 9.89 -4.45 11.81
N ILE A 56 9.67 -4.88 13.06
CA ILE A 56 10.73 -4.87 14.08
C ILE A 56 11.89 -5.77 13.65
N ASP A 57 11.58 -6.96 13.14
CA ASP A 57 12.61 -7.89 12.66
C ASP A 57 13.46 -7.29 11.54
N HIS A 58 12.87 -6.45 10.72
CA HIS A 58 13.58 -5.77 9.64
C HIS A 58 14.20 -4.44 10.08
N GLY A 59 14.11 -4.10 11.36
CA GLY A 59 14.67 -2.85 11.87
C GLY A 59 13.94 -1.61 11.41
N ILE A 60 12.66 -1.73 11.10
CA ILE A 60 11.85 -0.61 10.57
C ILE A 60 11.04 -0.02 11.70
N ALA A 61 11.34 1.24 12.05
CA ALA A 61 10.54 1.98 13.02
C ALA A 61 9.17 2.29 12.42
N HIS A 62 8.13 2.21 13.26
CA HIS A 62 6.76 2.41 12.77
C HIS A 62 5.88 2.95 13.87
N GLU A 63 4.74 3.51 13.46
CA GLU A 63 3.66 3.95 14.36
C GLU A 63 2.46 3.03 14.16
N VAL A 64 1.75 2.74 15.24
CA VAL A 64 0.48 2.00 15.18
C VAL A 64 -0.63 3.04 15.09
N THR A 65 -1.53 2.86 14.13
CA THR A 65 -2.64 3.77 13.89
C THR A 65 -3.94 3.00 13.76
N GLU A 66 -5.02 3.72 13.56
CA GLU A 66 -6.32 3.14 13.24
C GLU A 66 -6.82 3.78 11.96
N ARG A 67 -7.34 2.94 11.05
CA ARG A 67 -7.85 3.41 9.76
C ARG A 67 -9.34 3.13 9.67
N ARG A 68 -10.11 4.16 9.34
CA ARG A 68 -11.54 4.00 9.10
C ARG A 68 -11.73 3.80 7.61
N VAL A 69 -12.37 2.70 7.26
CA VAL A 69 -12.47 2.25 5.87
C VAL A 69 -13.94 2.02 5.52
N ARG A 70 -14.36 2.58 4.40
CA ARG A 70 -15.73 2.37 3.91
C ARG A 70 -15.79 1.07 3.13
N MET A 71 -16.54 0.12 3.66
CA MET A 71 -16.69 -1.20 3.04
C MET A 71 -17.91 -1.27 2.14
N SER A 72 -18.91 -0.43 2.37
CA SER A 72 -20.09 -0.28 1.52
C SER A 72 -20.63 1.12 1.76
N PRO A 73 -21.62 1.58 0.99
CA PRO A 73 -22.16 2.92 1.21
C PRO A 73 -22.63 3.18 2.63
N GLU A 74 -23.06 2.12 3.35
CA GLU A 74 -23.61 2.25 4.71
C GLU A 74 -22.67 1.77 5.80
N ARG A 75 -21.50 1.20 5.46
CA ARG A 75 -20.62 0.59 6.46
C ARG A 75 -19.24 1.18 6.43
N VAL A 76 -18.86 1.79 7.54
CA VAL A 76 -17.48 2.22 7.79
C VAL A 76 -16.96 1.41 8.97
N LEU A 77 -15.85 0.71 8.79
CA LEU A 77 -15.25 -0.11 9.82
C LEU A 77 -13.85 0.42 10.15
N ALA A 78 -13.43 0.22 11.39
CA ALA A 78 -12.10 0.58 11.84
C ALA A 78 -11.19 -0.64 11.76
N TYR A 79 -10.00 -0.44 11.18
CA TYR A 79 -8.98 -1.49 11.09
C TYR A 79 -7.67 -0.96 11.63
N PRO A 80 -6.81 -1.84 12.17
CA PRO A 80 -5.49 -1.40 12.59
C PRO A 80 -4.67 -0.91 11.40
N GLY A 81 -3.83 0.07 11.64
CA GLY A 81 -2.92 0.59 10.64
C GLY A 81 -1.52 0.71 11.19
N LEU A 82 -0.56 0.79 10.29
CA LEU A 82 0.85 0.98 10.61
C LEU A 82 1.43 1.99 9.63
N ARG A 83 2.24 2.91 10.14
CA ARG A 83 2.91 3.91 9.30
C ARG A 83 4.40 3.83 9.50
N PHE A 84 5.13 3.84 8.40
CA PHE A 84 6.60 3.82 8.43
C PHE A 84 7.10 4.48 7.14
N ALA A 85 8.42 4.49 6.95
CA ALA A 85 9.01 5.08 5.76
C ALA A 85 9.98 4.12 5.11
N ILE A 86 10.02 4.15 3.78
CA ILE A 86 11.03 3.47 2.97
C ILE A 86 11.64 4.54 2.07
N ASP A 87 12.95 4.74 2.17
CA ASP A 87 13.67 5.72 1.35
C ASP A 87 12.99 7.09 1.37
N ASP A 88 12.61 7.54 2.57
CA ASP A 88 11.94 8.82 2.81
C ASP A 88 10.53 8.91 2.25
N GLN A 89 9.99 7.80 1.74
CA GLN A 89 8.59 7.78 1.27
C GLN A 89 7.71 7.22 2.39
N ALA A 90 6.67 7.95 2.72
CA ALA A 90 5.73 7.52 3.76
C ALA A 90 4.88 6.35 3.25
N ILE A 91 4.81 5.30 4.06
CA ILE A 91 4.01 4.11 3.77
C ILE A 91 2.91 4.01 4.82
N ASP A 92 1.67 3.92 4.38
CA ASP A 92 0.51 3.81 5.24
C ASP A 92 -0.17 2.47 4.97
N VAL A 93 -0.14 1.59 5.97
CA VAL A 93 -0.64 0.23 5.84
C VAL A 93 -1.94 0.09 6.61
N THR A 94 -2.94 -0.55 5.98
CA THR A 94 -4.15 -0.99 6.66
C THR A 94 -4.13 -2.51 6.71
N VAL A 95 -4.36 -3.07 7.91
CA VAL A 95 -4.33 -4.52 8.11
C VAL A 95 -5.77 -5.03 8.19
N PHE A 96 -6.12 -5.89 7.25
CA PHE A 96 -7.44 -6.52 7.16
C PHE A 96 -7.36 -7.96 7.66
N PRO A 97 -8.48 -8.56 8.07
CA PRO A 97 -8.52 -10.01 8.31
C PRO A 97 -8.17 -10.77 7.03
N MET A 98 -7.77 -12.02 7.18
CA MET A 98 -7.32 -12.84 6.04
C MET A 98 -8.35 -12.91 4.94
N ASP A 99 -9.64 -13.02 5.27
CA ASP A 99 -10.70 -13.11 4.27
C ASP A 99 -10.99 -11.77 3.60
N GLY A 100 -10.44 -10.67 4.11
CA GLY A 100 -10.59 -9.34 3.50
C GLY A 100 -9.99 -9.22 2.12
N ILE A 101 -9.14 -10.16 1.74
CA ILE A 101 -8.55 -10.16 0.40
C ILE A 101 -9.62 -10.33 -0.69
N ARG A 102 -10.77 -10.91 -0.33
CA ARG A 102 -11.85 -11.19 -1.27
C ARG A 102 -12.82 -10.03 -1.45
N GLN A 103 -12.74 -9.02 -0.58
CA GLN A 103 -13.68 -7.91 -0.62
C GLN A 103 -12.94 -6.59 -0.41
N ALA A 104 -12.73 -5.88 -1.51
CA ALA A 104 -12.09 -4.59 -1.45
C ALA A 104 -13.05 -3.54 -0.87
N PRO A 105 -12.52 -2.55 -0.11
CA PRO A 105 -13.31 -1.38 0.26
C PRO A 105 -13.80 -0.64 -0.97
N VAL A 106 -14.79 0.22 -0.80
CA VAL A 106 -15.23 1.07 -1.91
C VAL A 106 -14.36 2.31 -1.99
N SER A 107 -14.11 2.73 -3.23
CA SER A 107 -13.32 3.91 -3.50
C SER A 107 -14.09 5.17 -3.11
N PRO A 108 -13.44 6.14 -2.43
CA PRO A 108 -14.10 7.41 -2.15
C PRO A 108 -14.32 8.25 -3.41
N VAL A 109 -13.68 7.89 -4.52
CA VAL A 109 -13.80 8.66 -5.76
C VAL A 109 -15.08 8.30 -6.50
N ASP A 110 -15.38 7.01 -6.68
CA ASP A 110 -16.49 6.58 -7.54
C ASP A 110 -17.42 5.56 -6.89
N GLY A 111 -17.16 5.17 -5.64
CA GLY A 111 -18.01 4.21 -4.94
C GLY A 111 -17.86 2.78 -5.40
N ARG A 112 -16.97 2.51 -6.35
CA ARG A 112 -16.70 1.16 -6.84
C ARG A 112 -15.67 0.48 -5.96
N PRO A 113 -15.56 -0.86 -6.02
CA PRO A 113 -14.50 -1.54 -5.27
C PRO A 113 -13.13 -0.96 -5.64
N MET A 114 -12.31 -0.73 -4.62
CA MET A 114 -10.96 -0.19 -4.83
C MET A 114 -10.13 -1.19 -5.61
N ARG A 115 -9.36 -0.66 -6.56
CA ARG A 115 -8.37 -1.47 -7.25
C ARG A 115 -7.22 -1.80 -6.29
N ARG A 116 -6.80 -3.05 -6.29
CA ARG A 116 -5.69 -3.54 -5.47
C ARG A 116 -4.70 -4.24 -6.40
N ALA A 117 -3.45 -3.79 -6.42
CA ALA A 117 -2.42 -4.39 -7.25
C ALA A 117 -1.47 -5.21 -6.39
N ASN A 118 -1.19 -6.44 -6.81
CA ASN A 118 -0.24 -7.29 -6.11
C ASN A 118 1.19 -6.94 -6.52
N THR A 119 2.16 -7.62 -5.91
CA THR A 119 3.57 -7.34 -6.12
C THR A 119 3.98 -7.48 -7.60
N VAL A 120 3.49 -8.51 -8.27
CA VAL A 120 3.81 -8.76 -9.68
C VAL A 120 3.28 -7.61 -10.55
N GLU A 121 2.07 -7.16 -10.26
CA GLU A 121 1.47 -6.05 -10.99
C GLU A 121 2.23 -4.74 -10.79
N VAL A 122 2.70 -4.49 -9.56
CA VAL A 122 3.49 -3.29 -9.29
C VAL A 122 4.84 -3.35 -10.00
N GLU A 123 5.46 -4.53 -10.01
CA GLU A 123 6.70 -4.72 -10.78
C GLU A 123 6.48 -4.40 -12.25
N ALA A 124 5.38 -4.86 -12.82
CA ALA A 124 5.06 -4.58 -14.22
C ALA A 124 4.86 -3.08 -14.48
N LEU A 125 4.23 -2.38 -13.55
CA LEU A 125 4.08 -0.93 -13.67
C LEU A 125 5.43 -0.24 -13.69
N LEU A 126 6.36 -0.66 -12.83
CA LEU A 126 7.69 -0.07 -12.78
C LEU A 126 8.47 -0.34 -14.07
N GLU A 127 8.34 -1.53 -14.63
CA GLU A 127 9.01 -1.88 -15.88
C GLU A 127 8.47 -1.07 -17.06
N GLY A 128 7.19 -0.74 -17.03
CA GLY A 128 6.58 0.04 -18.10
C GLY A 128 6.78 1.54 -17.99
N GLU A 129 7.36 2.03 -16.89
CA GLU A 129 7.57 3.45 -16.70
C GLU A 129 8.89 3.89 -17.36
N PRO A 130 8.92 5.08 -17.98
CA PRO A 130 10.18 5.56 -18.55
C PRO A 130 11.20 5.85 -17.46
N ALA A 131 12.47 5.61 -17.77
CA ALA A 131 13.55 5.95 -16.86
C ALA A 131 13.62 7.47 -16.69
N PRO A 132 14.11 7.96 -15.55
CA PRO A 132 14.21 9.41 -15.32
C PRO A 132 15.05 10.14 -16.36
N PHE A 133 16.04 9.47 -16.97
CA PHE A 133 16.91 10.06 -17.99
C PHE A 133 16.75 9.33 -19.30
N SER A 134 15.58 9.12 -19.65
CA SER A 134 15.29 8.37 -20.85
C SER A 134 15.81 9.06 -22.08
N GLU A 135 16.39 9.38 -21.91
CA GLU A 135 16.98 9.52 -22.65
C GLU A 135 17.90 9.45 -23.05
N ASP A 136 18.10 9.43 -22.79
CA ASP A 136 18.90 9.32 -22.97
C ASP A 136 19.15 8.65 -23.64
N THR A 137 18.88 8.60 -23.91
CA THR A 137 19.04 8.08 -24.48
C THR A 137 18.94 8.07 -25.02
#